data_36dc5529696426260401ba5097ea5414
#
_entry.id   36dc5529696426260401ba5097ea5414
#
_cell.length_a   1.000
_cell.length_b   1.000
_cell.length_c   1.000
_cell.angle_alpha   90.00
_cell.angle_beta   90.00
_cell.angle_gamma   90.00
#
_symmetry.space_group_name_H-M   'P 1'
#
loop_
_entity.id
_entity.type
_entity.pdbx_description
1 polymer ?
#
loop_
_entity_poly.entity_id
_entity_poly.type
_entity_poly.pdbx_seq_one_letter_code
_entity_poly.pdbx_strand_id
1 'polypeptide(L)'
;ELLSKRKNLSDTAIIVSTGPSLTKQLPLLKKYANTATIFCADSAYPILAKHDIKPDYVLSLERIPLTSEFFNHDFGEFDRDVLFVCVSWVYPQTIKYLQKNNRNFMLISRPSDFIKNINFHQYGYVGYGPSVAHMAYEFATHLNYKNIIFIGQDLAYAKDGFSHTKDYSNLDKHEGHFQRDKGKFQCLAYGGNGKVESSGIWTMFRFSLQNTISRNIIS
;
A
#
# COMPACT_ATOMS: atom_id res chain seq x y z
N GLU A 1 -0.35 -2.92 22.61
CA GLU A 1 0.02 -1.49 22.63
C GLU A 1 0.68 -1.01 21.32
N LEU A 2 1.38 -1.86 20.60
CA LEU A 2 2.01 -1.50 19.32
C LEU A 2 1.00 -1.22 18.20
N LEU A 3 -0.23 -1.67 18.34
CA LEU A 3 -1.30 -1.55 17.36
C LEU A 3 -2.37 -0.51 17.76
N SER A 4 -2.02 0.53 18.47
CA SER A 4 -2.91 1.66 18.73
C SER A 4 -2.89 2.68 17.58
N LYS A 5 -4.00 3.37 17.35
CA LYS A 5 -4.04 4.49 16.40
C LYS A 5 -2.98 5.54 16.76
N ARG A 6 -2.10 5.86 15.84
CA ARG A 6 -1.03 6.85 16.07
C ARG A 6 -1.54 8.30 16.08
N LYS A 7 -2.63 8.55 15.38
CA LYS A 7 -3.35 9.81 15.42
C LYS A 7 -4.79 9.56 15.84
N ASN A 8 -5.20 10.20 16.91
CA ASN A 8 -6.58 10.14 17.40
C ASN A 8 -7.46 11.25 16.77
N LEU A 9 -7.15 11.66 15.53
CA LEU A 9 -7.72 12.82 14.88
C LEU A 9 -9.02 12.51 14.13
N SER A 10 -9.19 11.32 13.61
CA SER A 10 -10.42 10.89 12.96
C SER A 10 -10.51 9.37 12.88
N ASP A 11 -11.72 8.87 12.64
CA ASP A 11 -11.96 7.46 12.34
C ASP A 11 -11.75 7.13 10.85
N THR A 12 -11.01 7.98 10.14
CA THR A 12 -10.75 7.83 8.70
C THR A 12 -9.30 7.44 8.43
N ALA A 13 -9.12 6.35 7.71
CA ALA A 13 -7.87 5.90 7.13
C ALA A 13 -7.86 6.16 5.62
N ILE A 14 -6.75 6.67 5.09
CA ILE A 14 -6.52 6.81 3.64
C ILE A 14 -5.40 5.86 3.25
N ILE A 15 -5.68 4.90 2.40
CA ILE A 15 -4.71 3.95 1.87
C ILE A 15 -4.22 4.47 0.52
N VAL A 16 -2.92 4.68 0.41
CA VAL A 16 -2.28 5.28 -0.76
C VAL A 16 -1.46 4.23 -1.51
N SER A 17 -1.82 4.00 -2.77
CA SER A 17 -1.12 3.15 -3.73
C SER A 17 -0.64 3.95 -4.93
N THR A 18 0.09 3.31 -5.86
CA THR A 18 0.80 3.99 -6.97
C THR A 18 0.11 3.89 -8.32
N GLY A 19 -1.19 3.59 -8.35
CA GLY A 19 -1.94 3.55 -9.61
C GLY A 19 -1.96 4.91 -10.33
N PRO A 20 -2.32 4.92 -11.63
CA PRO A 20 -2.22 6.12 -12.47
C PRO A 20 -3.05 7.31 -11.98
N SER A 21 -4.14 7.08 -11.25
CA SER A 21 -4.98 8.16 -10.71
C SER A 21 -4.32 8.95 -9.59
N LEU A 22 -3.28 8.43 -8.94
CA LEU A 22 -2.65 9.06 -7.78
C LEU A 22 -2.21 10.50 -8.06
N THR A 23 -1.58 10.75 -9.21
CA THR A 23 -1.11 12.11 -9.57
C THR A 23 -2.22 13.17 -9.45
N LYS A 24 -3.44 12.82 -9.89
CA LYS A 24 -4.59 13.74 -9.81
C LYS A 24 -5.15 13.88 -8.39
N GLN A 25 -4.90 12.88 -7.53
CA GLN A 25 -5.43 12.82 -6.17
C GLN A 25 -4.48 13.46 -5.14
N LEU A 26 -3.20 13.63 -5.46
CA LEU A 26 -2.19 14.20 -4.56
C LEU A 26 -2.56 15.58 -3.98
N PRO A 27 -3.08 16.56 -4.77
CA PRO A 27 -3.48 17.85 -4.21
C PRO A 27 -4.59 17.74 -3.17
N LEU A 28 -5.56 16.83 -3.41
CA LEU A 28 -6.64 16.59 -2.48
C LEU A 28 -6.13 15.85 -1.23
N LEU A 29 -5.26 14.87 -1.41
CA LEU A 29 -4.61 14.16 -0.30
C LEU A 29 -3.84 15.15 0.59
N LYS A 30 -3.04 16.05 0.01
CA LYS A 30 -2.29 17.07 0.76
C LYS A 30 -3.21 17.94 1.60
N LYS A 31 -4.37 18.34 1.06
CA LYS A 31 -5.38 19.14 1.77
C LYS A 31 -5.91 18.44 3.02
N TYR A 32 -6.10 17.11 2.95
CA TYR A 32 -6.70 16.33 4.03
C TYR A 32 -5.69 15.52 4.86
N ALA A 33 -4.40 15.61 4.57
CA ALA A 33 -3.35 14.81 5.21
C ALA A 33 -3.32 14.95 6.74
N ASN A 34 -3.70 16.12 7.27
CA ASN A 34 -3.72 16.38 8.71
C ASN A 34 -5.04 15.97 9.41
N THR A 35 -6.05 15.53 8.64
CA THR A 35 -7.38 15.19 9.18
C THR A 35 -7.69 13.70 9.14
N ALA A 36 -6.82 12.90 8.55
CA ALA A 36 -6.96 11.45 8.44
C ALA A 36 -5.61 10.76 8.68
N THR A 37 -5.64 9.47 8.98
CA THR A 37 -4.42 8.67 9.09
C THR A 37 -4.06 8.10 7.72
N ILE A 38 -2.82 8.30 7.29
CA ILE A 38 -2.33 7.88 5.98
C ILE A 38 -1.54 6.57 6.10
N PHE A 39 -2.04 5.53 5.44
CA PHE A 39 -1.39 4.24 5.22
C PHE A 39 -0.82 4.22 3.81
N CYS A 40 0.49 4.16 3.70
CA CYS A 40 1.20 4.27 2.44
C CYS A 40 1.78 2.93 2.02
N ALA A 41 1.56 2.50 0.79
CA ALA A 41 2.33 1.41 0.20
C ALA A 41 3.80 1.83 0.05
N ASP A 42 4.73 0.88 0.19
CA ASP A 42 6.18 1.10 0.04
C ASP A 42 6.54 1.91 -1.21
N SER A 43 5.97 1.54 -2.34
CA SER A 43 6.19 2.21 -3.63
C SER A 43 5.65 3.64 -3.69
N ALA A 44 4.64 3.98 -2.89
CA ALA A 44 4.07 5.32 -2.83
C ALA A 44 4.86 6.24 -1.87
N TYR A 45 5.64 5.70 -0.95
CA TYR A 45 6.37 6.47 0.05
C TYR A 45 7.31 7.53 -0.52
N PRO A 46 8.20 7.25 -1.50
CA PRO A 46 9.04 8.29 -2.11
C PRO A 46 8.22 9.37 -2.84
N ILE A 47 7.07 8.98 -3.42
CA ILE A 47 6.17 9.92 -4.10
C ILE A 47 5.56 10.89 -3.10
N LEU A 48 5.04 10.38 -1.98
CA LEU A 48 4.46 11.22 -0.95
C LEU A 48 5.50 12.18 -0.34
N ALA A 49 6.72 11.72 -0.11
CA ALA A 49 7.82 12.55 0.38
C ALA A 49 8.14 13.69 -0.60
N LYS A 50 8.21 13.40 -1.91
CA LYS A 50 8.41 14.42 -2.96
C LYS A 50 7.34 15.51 -2.95
N HIS A 51 6.11 15.17 -2.57
CA HIS A 51 4.98 16.10 -2.51
C HIS A 51 4.73 16.70 -1.12
N ASP A 52 5.65 16.46 -0.17
CA ASP A 52 5.54 16.92 1.22
C ASP A 52 4.19 16.48 1.86
N ILE A 53 3.87 15.20 1.68
CA ILE A 53 2.71 14.53 2.28
C ILE A 53 3.24 13.44 3.21
N LYS A 54 3.23 13.67 4.51
CA LYS A 54 3.78 12.74 5.48
C LYS A 54 2.78 11.60 5.76
N PRO A 55 3.15 10.33 5.48
CA PRO A 55 2.35 9.18 5.91
C PRO A 55 2.50 8.93 7.41
N ASP A 56 1.53 8.27 8.02
CA ASP A 56 1.63 7.77 9.39
C ASP A 56 2.23 6.37 9.44
N TYR A 57 1.88 5.56 8.45
CA TYR A 57 2.37 4.19 8.28
C TYR A 57 2.85 3.98 6.85
N VAL A 58 4.00 3.32 6.72
CA VAL A 58 4.49 2.78 5.44
C VAL A 58 4.54 1.27 5.55
N LEU A 59 3.87 0.57 4.65
CA LEU A 59 3.75 -0.88 4.70
C LEU A 59 4.53 -1.54 3.57
N SER A 60 5.21 -2.65 3.87
CA SER A 60 5.94 -3.43 2.87
C SER A 60 5.81 -4.93 3.12
N LEU A 61 5.60 -5.67 2.03
CA LEU A 61 5.48 -7.13 2.09
C LEU A 61 6.34 -7.87 1.05
N GLU A 62 6.99 -7.14 0.16
CA GLU A 62 7.72 -7.73 -0.96
C GLU A 62 9.15 -8.14 -0.58
N ARG A 63 9.58 -9.30 -1.06
CA ARG A 63 10.90 -9.89 -0.78
C ARG A 63 11.87 -9.83 -1.95
N ILE A 64 11.64 -8.92 -2.90
CA ILE A 64 12.52 -8.72 -4.05
C ILE A 64 13.44 -7.52 -3.85
N PRO A 65 14.68 -7.55 -4.38
CA PRO A 65 15.63 -6.43 -4.21
C PRO A 65 15.08 -5.08 -4.67
N LEU A 66 14.31 -5.08 -5.76
CA LEU A 66 13.77 -3.87 -6.39
C LEU A 66 12.93 -3.03 -5.42
N THR A 67 12.14 -3.67 -4.56
CA THR A 67 11.28 -2.95 -3.60
C THR A 67 12.06 -2.36 -2.44
N SER A 68 13.24 -2.88 -2.11
CA SER A 68 14.07 -2.29 -1.07
C SER A 68 14.54 -0.87 -1.44
N GLU A 69 14.67 -0.55 -2.72
CA GLU A 69 15.12 0.77 -3.18
C GLU A 69 14.13 1.90 -2.85
N PHE A 70 12.87 1.59 -2.59
CA PHE A 70 11.92 2.58 -2.08
C PHE A 70 12.31 3.13 -0.71
N PHE A 71 13.16 2.43 0.04
CA PHE A 71 13.64 2.80 1.36
C PHE A 71 15.07 3.36 1.36
N ASN A 72 15.74 3.36 0.20
CA ASN A 72 17.09 3.88 0.03
C ASN A 72 17.10 5.42 -0.08
N HIS A 73 16.42 6.09 0.86
CA HIS A 73 16.31 7.53 0.93
C HIS A 73 16.48 7.98 2.38
N ASP A 74 17.09 9.15 2.55
CA ASP A 74 17.10 9.85 3.83
C ASP A 74 16.33 11.16 3.68
N PHE A 75 15.11 11.18 4.21
CA PHE A 75 14.26 12.38 4.18
C PHE A 75 14.36 13.22 5.47
N GLY A 76 15.39 12.98 6.29
CA GLY A 76 15.69 13.76 7.49
C GLY A 76 14.57 13.70 8.54
N GLU A 77 14.11 14.86 8.96
CA GLU A 77 13.03 14.96 9.96
C GLU A 77 11.64 14.64 9.41
N PHE A 78 11.48 14.61 8.08
CA PHE A 78 10.18 14.43 7.44
C PHE A 78 9.49 13.14 7.89
N ASP A 79 10.22 12.05 7.98
CA ASP A 79 9.67 10.72 8.23
C ASP A 79 10.16 10.08 9.54
N ARG A 80 10.75 10.87 10.45
CA ARG A 80 11.29 10.39 11.73
C ARG A 80 10.24 9.70 12.61
N ASP A 81 9.02 10.19 12.60
CA ASP A 81 7.90 9.67 13.40
C ASP A 81 6.98 8.72 12.62
N VAL A 82 7.30 8.43 11.36
CA VAL A 82 6.60 7.42 10.55
C VAL A 82 6.89 6.02 11.10
N LEU A 83 5.87 5.15 11.15
CA LEU A 83 6.08 3.75 11.46
C LEU A 83 6.10 2.91 10.19
N PHE A 84 7.25 2.27 9.94
CA PHE A 84 7.41 1.32 8.85
C PHE A 84 7.00 -0.07 9.32
N VAL A 85 5.97 -0.64 8.71
CA VAL A 85 5.41 -1.95 9.05
C VAL A 85 5.79 -2.95 7.96
N CYS A 86 6.76 -3.79 8.27
CA CYS A 86 7.32 -4.73 7.32
C CYS A 86 6.96 -6.17 7.70
N VAL A 87 6.57 -7.01 6.74
CA VAL A 87 6.48 -8.44 7.03
C VAL A 87 7.88 -9.02 7.27
N SER A 88 7.96 -10.05 8.10
CA SER A 88 9.23 -10.63 8.56
C SER A 88 10.13 -11.19 7.45
N TRP A 89 9.64 -11.33 6.25
CA TRP A 89 10.38 -11.83 5.08
C TRP A 89 10.67 -10.79 3.99
N VAL A 90 10.47 -9.48 4.25
CA VAL A 90 10.89 -8.44 3.28
C VAL A 90 12.38 -8.61 2.93
N TYR A 91 12.76 -8.12 1.77
CA TYR A 91 14.16 -8.20 1.37
C TYR A 91 15.08 -7.56 2.43
N PRO A 92 16.14 -8.24 2.91
CA PRO A 92 16.92 -7.79 4.07
C PRO A 92 17.50 -6.37 3.94
N GLN A 93 17.74 -5.92 2.71
CA GLN A 93 18.25 -4.57 2.49
C GLN A 93 17.25 -3.48 2.89
N THR A 94 15.93 -3.75 2.83
CA THR A 94 14.89 -2.84 3.36
C THR A 94 15.16 -2.48 4.82
N ILE A 95 15.40 -3.49 5.64
CA ILE A 95 15.66 -3.27 7.08
C ILE A 95 16.99 -2.53 7.30
N LYS A 96 18.02 -2.84 6.51
CA LYS A 96 19.31 -2.12 6.59
C LYS A 96 19.16 -0.64 6.26
N TYR A 97 18.36 -0.28 5.27
CA TYR A 97 18.09 1.13 4.93
C TYR A 97 17.33 1.83 6.06
N LEU A 98 16.29 1.20 6.62
CA LEU A 98 15.55 1.77 7.74
C LEU A 98 16.44 1.97 8.98
N GLN A 99 17.30 1.00 9.32
CA GLN A 99 18.25 1.10 10.42
C GLN A 99 19.30 2.20 10.17
N LYS A 100 19.87 2.26 8.96
CA LYS A 100 20.85 3.28 8.58
C LYS A 100 20.33 4.70 8.80
N ASN A 101 19.07 4.92 8.53
CA ASN A 101 18.42 6.22 8.61
C ASN A 101 17.68 6.44 9.95
N ASN A 102 17.85 5.58 10.94
CA ASN A 102 17.22 5.64 12.27
C ASN A 102 15.67 5.74 12.19
N ARG A 103 15.06 4.94 11.32
CA ARG A 103 13.59 4.90 11.16
C ARG A 103 12.94 3.92 12.12
N ASN A 104 11.76 4.30 12.61
CA ASN A 104 10.95 3.43 13.44
C ASN A 104 10.31 2.34 12.59
N PHE A 105 10.64 1.08 12.81
CA PHE A 105 10.02 -0.02 12.11
C PHE A 105 9.61 -1.15 13.03
N MET A 106 8.64 -1.92 12.59
CA MET A 106 8.24 -3.16 13.24
C MET A 106 8.17 -4.28 12.20
N LEU A 107 8.50 -5.47 12.65
CA LEU A 107 8.31 -6.70 11.87
C LEU A 107 7.04 -7.39 12.33
N ILE A 108 6.22 -7.78 11.36
CA ILE A 108 5.00 -8.54 11.62
C ILE A 108 5.05 -9.89 10.91
N SER A 109 4.36 -10.86 11.46
CA SER A 109 4.22 -12.17 10.83
C SER A 109 3.06 -12.19 9.87
N ARG A 110 3.30 -12.72 8.67
CA ARG A 110 2.21 -13.08 7.77
C ARG A 110 1.67 -14.45 8.16
N PRO A 111 0.34 -14.64 8.18
CA PRO A 111 -0.24 -15.92 8.54
C PRO A 111 0.15 -17.00 7.55
N SER A 112 0.71 -18.10 8.08
CA SER A 112 0.96 -19.35 7.39
C SER A 112 0.85 -20.49 8.40
N ASP A 113 0.60 -21.69 7.94
CA ASP A 113 0.49 -22.84 8.84
C ASP A 113 1.80 -23.08 9.61
N PHE A 114 2.94 -22.85 8.96
CA PHE A 114 4.25 -22.90 9.63
C PHE A 114 4.33 -21.92 10.81
N ILE A 115 4.00 -20.65 10.58
CA ILE A 115 4.05 -19.60 11.60
C ILE A 115 3.05 -19.88 12.74
N LYS A 116 1.87 -20.38 12.42
CA LYS A 116 0.88 -20.79 13.43
C LYS A 116 1.41 -21.93 14.31
N ASN A 117 2.08 -22.91 13.69
CA ASN A 117 2.60 -24.09 14.39
C ASN A 117 3.78 -23.76 15.35
N ILE A 118 4.54 -22.69 15.09
CA ILE A 118 5.61 -22.25 16.00
C ILE A 118 5.13 -21.26 17.08
N ASN A 119 3.82 -21.06 17.18
CA ASN A 119 3.14 -20.36 18.28
C ASN A 119 3.48 -18.87 18.44
N PHE A 120 3.65 -18.14 17.33
CA PHE A 120 3.83 -16.69 17.35
C PHE A 120 2.52 -15.87 17.51
N HIS A 121 1.46 -16.50 18.00
CA HIS A 121 0.13 -15.88 18.15
C HIS A 121 0.15 -14.58 18.98
N GLN A 122 1.07 -14.47 19.92
CA GLN A 122 1.21 -13.27 20.77
C GLN A 122 1.58 -11.99 20.01
N TYR A 123 2.13 -12.11 18.80
CA TYR A 123 2.49 -10.96 17.96
C TYR A 123 1.40 -10.59 16.94
N GLY A 124 0.34 -11.39 16.86
CA GLY A 124 -0.70 -11.21 15.86
C GLY A 124 -0.24 -11.50 14.43
N TYR A 125 -1.16 -11.39 13.50
CA TYR A 125 -0.93 -11.65 12.08
C TYR A 125 -1.61 -10.60 11.25
N VAL A 126 -0.93 -10.10 10.21
CA VAL A 126 -1.47 -9.19 9.20
C VAL A 126 -0.91 -9.57 7.83
N GLY A 127 -1.63 -9.25 6.78
CA GLY A 127 -1.16 -9.49 5.41
C GLY A 127 -1.63 -10.82 4.82
N TYR A 128 -2.88 -11.20 5.05
CA TYR A 128 -3.51 -12.35 4.40
C TYR A 128 -3.65 -12.16 2.89
N GLY A 129 -3.87 -10.93 2.45
CA GLY A 129 -4.09 -10.61 1.05
C GLY A 129 -2.81 -10.55 0.21
N PRO A 130 -2.95 -10.56 -1.12
CA PRO A 130 -1.84 -10.72 -2.06
C PRO A 130 -1.07 -9.42 -2.36
N SER A 131 -1.48 -8.26 -1.85
CA SER A 131 -0.79 -6.98 -2.09
C SER A 131 -0.64 -6.12 -0.84
N VAL A 132 0.24 -5.12 -0.92
CA VAL A 132 0.44 -4.14 0.18
C VAL A 132 -0.85 -3.40 0.53
N ALA A 133 -1.69 -3.09 -0.45
CA ALA A 133 -2.99 -2.43 -0.20
C ALA A 133 -3.95 -3.32 0.62
N HIS A 134 -3.92 -4.65 0.42
CA HIS A 134 -4.67 -5.58 1.28
C HIS A 134 -4.15 -5.53 2.71
N MET A 135 -2.83 -5.59 2.88
CA MET A 135 -2.19 -5.49 4.19
C MET A 135 -2.55 -4.18 4.88
N ALA A 136 -2.56 -3.06 4.15
CA ALA A 136 -2.95 -1.75 4.69
C ALA A 136 -4.43 -1.73 5.11
N TYR A 137 -5.31 -2.33 4.33
CA TYR A 137 -6.73 -2.46 4.66
C TYR A 137 -6.94 -3.28 5.93
N GLU A 138 -6.33 -4.46 6.01
CA GLU A 138 -6.40 -5.32 7.20
C GLU A 138 -5.85 -4.58 8.43
N PHE A 139 -4.73 -3.89 8.29
CA PHE A 139 -4.12 -3.14 9.38
C PHE A 139 -5.02 -1.98 9.85
N ALA A 140 -5.60 -1.22 8.93
CA ALA A 140 -6.55 -0.15 9.25
C ALA A 140 -7.81 -0.71 9.95
N THR A 141 -8.32 -1.86 9.50
CA THR A 141 -9.47 -2.53 10.12
C THR A 141 -9.14 -2.98 11.54
N HIS A 142 -7.98 -3.59 11.78
CA HIS A 142 -7.53 -3.99 13.12
C HIS A 142 -7.34 -2.81 14.07
N LEU A 143 -7.01 -1.63 13.54
CA LEU A 143 -6.95 -0.38 14.29
C LEU A 143 -8.32 0.29 14.49
N ASN A 144 -9.41 -0.37 14.08
CA ASN A 144 -10.79 0.10 14.22
C ASN A 144 -11.08 1.43 13.53
N TYR A 145 -10.52 1.66 12.33
CA TYR A 145 -10.95 2.78 11.50
C TYR A 145 -12.31 2.48 10.88
N LYS A 146 -13.26 3.39 11.01
CA LYS A 146 -14.63 3.25 10.51
C LYS A 146 -14.75 3.57 9.02
N ASN A 147 -13.93 4.51 8.56
CA ASN A 147 -13.92 4.92 7.17
C ASN A 147 -12.55 4.58 6.57
N ILE A 148 -12.53 3.79 5.49
CA ILE A 148 -11.30 3.44 4.78
C ILE A 148 -11.45 3.89 3.33
N ILE A 149 -10.57 4.80 2.91
CA ILE A 149 -10.58 5.41 1.58
C ILE A 149 -9.34 4.91 0.84
N PHE A 150 -9.51 4.39 -0.37
CA PHE A 150 -8.42 4.01 -1.25
C PHE A 150 -8.16 5.11 -2.27
N ILE A 151 -6.91 5.49 -2.47
CA ILE A 151 -6.46 6.37 -3.54
C ILE A 151 -5.27 5.76 -4.27
N GLY A 152 -5.17 6.01 -5.57
CA GLY A 152 -4.16 5.37 -6.41
C GLY A 152 -4.31 3.85 -6.51
N GLN A 153 -5.47 3.28 -6.16
CA GLN A 153 -5.75 1.85 -6.19
C GLN A 153 -6.56 1.49 -7.44
N ASP A 154 -6.03 1.85 -8.61
CA ASP A 154 -6.73 1.70 -9.88
C ASP A 154 -6.91 0.24 -10.30
N LEU A 155 -5.90 -0.59 -10.10
CA LEU A 155 -5.82 -1.96 -10.60
C LEU A 155 -6.18 -2.05 -12.10
N ALA A 156 -5.82 -1.01 -12.83
CA ALA A 156 -6.10 -0.80 -14.24
C ALA A 156 -5.05 0.10 -14.87
N TYR A 157 -4.91 0.01 -16.18
CA TYR A 157 -4.08 0.92 -16.95
C TYR A 157 -4.77 2.27 -17.17
N ALA A 158 -3.98 3.34 -17.21
CA ALA A 158 -4.46 4.62 -17.69
C ALA A 158 -4.76 4.57 -19.21
N LYS A 159 -5.48 5.57 -19.71
CA LYS A 159 -5.82 5.64 -21.16
C LYS A 159 -4.58 5.69 -22.06
N ASP A 160 -3.50 6.29 -21.57
CA ASP A 160 -2.18 6.37 -22.23
C ASP A 160 -1.31 5.11 -22.02
N GLY A 161 -1.85 4.07 -21.36
CA GLY A 161 -1.20 2.78 -21.17
C GLY A 161 -0.30 2.67 -19.94
N PHE A 162 -0.15 3.71 -19.14
CA PHE A 162 0.63 3.64 -17.92
C PHE A 162 0.00 2.73 -16.86
N SER A 163 0.83 1.90 -16.25
CA SER A 163 0.42 0.97 -15.18
C SER A 163 0.41 1.62 -13.80
N HIS A 164 1.21 2.65 -13.61
CA HIS A 164 1.40 3.41 -12.37
C HIS A 164 1.43 4.91 -12.65
N THR A 165 1.38 5.70 -11.59
CA THR A 165 1.61 7.14 -11.68
C THR A 165 2.98 7.45 -12.29
N LYS A 166 3.11 8.59 -12.99
CA LYS A 166 4.36 8.98 -13.66
C LYS A 166 5.53 9.22 -12.71
N ASP A 167 5.25 9.49 -11.45
CA ASP A 167 6.27 9.63 -10.40
C ASP A 167 6.77 8.29 -9.82
N TYR A 168 6.26 7.15 -10.30
CA TYR A 168 6.71 5.84 -9.84
C TYR A 168 8.11 5.52 -10.37
N SER A 169 9.06 5.26 -9.46
CA SER A 169 10.49 5.13 -9.79
C SER A 169 10.84 3.93 -10.68
N ASN A 170 10.00 2.88 -10.68
CA ASN A 170 10.22 1.66 -11.45
C ASN A 170 9.26 1.54 -12.66
N LEU A 171 8.79 2.67 -13.20
CA LEU A 171 7.81 2.68 -14.28
C LEU A 171 8.33 1.97 -15.55
N ASP A 172 9.62 2.09 -15.83
CA ASP A 172 10.33 1.42 -16.93
C ASP A 172 10.22 -0.12 -16.90
N LYS A 173 10.15 -0.70 -15.72
CA LYS A 173 9.97 -2.16 -15.51
C LYS A 173 8.60 -2.66 -15.99
N HIS A 174 7.66 -1.76 -16.24
CA HIS A 174 6.33 -2.07 -16.73
C HIS A 174 6.12 -1.75 -18.21
N GLU A 175 7.19 -1.36 -18.90
CA GLU A 175 7.14 -1.08 -20.34
C GLU A 175 6.65 -2.32 -21.13
N GLY A 176 5.76 -2.08 -22.10
CA GLY A 176 5.16 -3.14 -22.92
C GLY A 176 4.05 -3.96 -22.24
N HIS A 177 3.86 -3.85 -20.93
CA HIS A 177 2.82 -4.61 -20.22
C HIS A 177 1.41 -4.29 -20.73
N PHE A 178 1.12 -3.02 -21.00
CA PHE A 178 -0.17 -2.62 -21.56
C PHE A 178 -0.47 -3.31 -22.89
N GLN A 179 0.47 -3.32 -23.81
CA GLN A 179 0.29 -3.97 -25.12
C GLN A 179 0.10 -5.48 -24.98
N ARG A 180 0.81 -6.10 -24.05
CA ARG A 180 0.67 -7.53 -23.74
C ARG A 180 -0.74 -7.87 -23.23
N ASP A 181 -1.32 -7.02 -22.37
CA ASP A 181 -2.55 -7.29 -21.62
C ASP A 181 -3.82 -6.72 -22.28
N LYS A 182 -3.67 -5.76 -23.21
CA LYS A 182 -4.77 -5.06 -23.87
C LYS A 182 -5.79 -6.04 -24.50
N GLY A 183 -7.06 -5.82 -24.18
CA GLY A 183 -8.17 -6.64 -24.67
C GLY A 183 -8.37 -7.97 -23.95
N LYS A 184 -7.42 -8.40 -23.08
CA LYS A 184 -7.51 -9.69 -22.38
C LYS A 184 -8.23 -9.58 -21.03
N PHE A 185 -8.00 -8.48 -20.31
CA PHE A 185 -8.53 -8.28 -18.97
C PHE A 185 -9.19 -6.91 -18.88
N GLN A 186 -10.51 -6.87 -19.06
CA GLN A 186 -11.27 -5.63 -18.96
C GLN A 186 -12.15 -5.64 -17.71
N CYS A 187 -12.30 -4.49 -17.07
CA CYS A 187 -13.22 -4.32 -15.96
C CYS A 187 -13.96 -2.99 -16.07
N LEU A 188 -15.09 -2.89 -15.38
CA LEU A 188 -15.80 -1.62 -15.27
C LEU A 188 -14.93 -0.60 -14.56
N ALA A 189 -14.89 0.62 -15.11
CA ALA A 189 -14.23 1.74 -14.45
C ALA A 189 -14.97 2.08 -13.13
N TYR A 190 -14.24 2.61 -12.17
CA TYR A 190 -14.84 3.17 -10.97
C TYR A 190 -15.84 4.27 -11.35
N GLY A 191 -17.04 4.21 -10.76
CA GLY A 191 -18.15 5.09 -11.14
C GLY A 191 -19.01 4.55 -12.31
N GLY A 192 -18.69 3.39 -12.88
CA GLY A 192 -19.54 2.70 -13.87
C GLY A 192 -19.48 3.25 -15.30
N ASN A 193 -18.58 4.20 -15.58
CA ASN A 193 -18.49 4.85 -16.89
C ASN A 193 -17.52 4.11 -17.83
N GLY A 194 -18.01 3.04 -18.44
CA GLY A 194 -17.26 2.28 -19.44
C GLY A 194 -16.33 1.22 -18.84
N LYS A 195 -15.48 0.66 -19.71
CA LYS A 195 -14.48 -0.34 -19.34
C LYS A 195 -13.08 0.22 -19.39
N VAL A 196 -12.21 -0.31 -18.56
CA VAL A 196 -10.77 -0.04 -18.53
C VAL A 196 -9.98 -1.32 -18.71
N GLU A 197 -8.80 -1.20 -19.28
CA GLU A 197 -7.86 -2.31 -19.41
C GLU A 197 -7.18 -2.61 -18.08
N SER A 198 -7.01 -3.88 -17.78
CA SER A 198 -6.39 -4.39 -16.57
C SER A 198 -5.38 -5.49 -16.88
N SER A 199 -4.89 -6.19 -15.88
CA SER A 199 -4.06 -7.39 -16.01
C SER A 199 -4.65 -8.56 -15.23
N GLY A 200 -4.19 -9.79 -15.49
CA GLY A 200 -4.65 -10.96 -14.75
C GLY A 200 -4.36 -10.84 -13.26
N ILE A 201 -3.17 -10.35 -12.89
CA ILE A 201 -2.77 -10.18 -11.48
C ILE A 201 -3.62 -9.10 -10.77
N TRP A 202 -3.90 -7.98 -11.42
CA TRP A 202 -4.73 -6.93 -10.84
C TRP A 202 -6.19 -7.35 -10.73
N THR A 203 -6.68 -8.14 -11.68
CA THR A 203 -8.01 -8.74 -11.59
C THR A 203 -8.11 -9.65 -10.36
N MET A 204 -7.11 -10.48 -10.10
CA MET A 204 -7.02 -11.29 -8.89
C MET A 204 -6.96 -10.43 -7.63
N PHE A 205 -6.13 -9.37 -7.61
CA PHE A 205 -6.06 -8.44 -6.48
C PHE A 205 -7.41 -7.78 -6.19
N ARG A 206 -8.10 -7.33 -7.22
CA ARG A 206 -9.43 -6.72 -7.08
C ARG A 206 -10.43 -7.68 -6.45
N PHE A 207 -10.55 -8.90 -6.96
CA PHE A 207 -11.47 -9.90 -6.40
C PHE A 207 -11.13 -10.24 -4.95
N SER A 208 -9.84 -10.41 -4.64
CA SER A 208 -9.39 -10.69 -3.28
C SER A 208 -9.77 -9.54 -2.33
N LEU A 209 -9.51 -8.29 -2.72
CA LEU A 209 -9.84 -7.12 -1.89
C LEU A 209 -11.35 -6.96 -1.70
N GLN A 210 -12.14 -7.09 -2.76
CA GLN A 210 -13.60 -7.04 -2.69
C GLN A 210 -14.16 -8.09 -1.74
N ASN A 211 -13.66 -9.34 -1.82
CA ASN A 211 -14.08 -10.42 -0.93
C ASN A 211 -13.72 -10.13 0.54
N THR A 212 -12.54 -9.57 0.79
CA THR A 212 -12.10 -9.20 2.15
C THR A 212 -12.99 -8.09 2.72
N ILE A 213 -13.26 -7.04 1.93
CA ILE A 213 -14.13 -5.93 2.34
C ILE A 213 -15.55 -6.45 2.63
N SER A 214 -16.13 -7.27 1.74
CA SER A 214 -17.48 -7.80 1.90
C SER A 214 -17.64 -8.62 3.18
N ARG A 215 -16.64 -9.41 3.56
CA ARG A 215 -16.66 -10.18 4.81
C ARG A 215 -16.64 -9.29 6.05
N ASN A 216 -15.91 -8.19 6.01
CA ASN A 216 -15.80 -7.26 7.15
C ASN A 216 -17.02 -6.35 7.33
N ILE A 217 -17.83 -6.15 6.27
CA ILE A 217 -19.08 -5.37 6.37
C ILE A 217 -20.20 -6.21 7.01
N ILE A 218 -20.15 -7.53 6.87
CA ILE A 218 -21.18 -8.47 7.33
C ILE A 218 -20.93 -8.93 8.78
N SER A 219 -19.73 -8.76 9.30
CA SER A 219 -19.34 -9.09 10.68
C SER A 219 -19.52 -7.90 11.61
#